data_147965f2174dabd0f77225fad1961c9c
#
_entry.id   147965f2174dabd0f77225fad1961c9c
#
_cell.length_a   1.000
_cell.length_b   1.000
_cell.length_c   1.000
_cell.angle_alpha   90.00
_cell.angle_beta   90.00
_cell.angle_gamma   90.00
#
_symmetry.space_group_name_H-M   'P 1'
#
loop_
_entity.id
_entity.type
_entity.pdbx_description
1 polymer ?
#
loop_
_entity_poly.entity_id
_entity_poly.type
_entity_poly.pdbx_seq_one_letter_code
_entity_poly.pdbx_strand_id
1 'polypeptide(L)'
;MKKILSITAMAVAAVAGLTLASCKKDDGMKHVEEQRTFSVENVMTPKKFVQSGSFKGEGTPPVVMPGQSVNFRFNAGKGQSVMFVTMYGKSKDWFFAPANPGIMLFDSKGKAMTGDVSSQIKLWDNGTKDNMTGEAESKPITEVSGVDAGMLLKVTLSYEETASEFTLTIMHASTV
;
A
#
# COMPACT_ATOMS: atom_id res chain seq x y z
N MET A 1 -9.15 -34.31 -3.21
CA MET A 1 -9.67 -33.73 -4.46
C MET A 1 -10.18 -32.34 -4.14
N LYS A 2 -9.40 -31.29 -4.41
CA LYS A 2 -9.78 -29.87 -4.17
C LYS A 2 -10.33 -29.33 -5.48
N LYS A 3 -11.59 -28.95 -5.49
CA LYS A 3 -12.24 -28.28 -6.63
C LYS A 3 -11.77 -26.82 -6.69
N ILE A 4 -11.08 -26.48 -7.76
CA ILE A 4 -10.73 -25.09 -8.10
C ILE A 4 -11.98 -24.48 -8.73
N LEU A 5 -12.55 -23.49 -8.07
CA LEU A 5 -13.68 -22.71 -8.61
C LEU A 5 -13.09 -21.60 -9.48
N SER A 6 -13.17 -21.80 -10.80
CA SER A 6 -12.82 -20.77 -11.78
C SER A 6 -13.96 -19.76 -11.88
N ILE A 7 -13.74 -18.54 -11.41
CA ILE A 7 -14.67 -17.43 -11.62
C ILE A 7 -14.32 -16.79 -12.98
N THR A 8 -15.06 -17.17 -13.99
CA THR A 8 -15.01 -16.53 -15.31
C THR A 8 -15.75 -15.19 -15.19
N ALA A 9 -15.01 -14.09 -15.21
CA ALA A 9 -15.61 -12.77 -15.29
C ALA A 9 -16.23 -12.59 -16.68
N MET A 10 -17.55 -12.64 -16.74
CA MET A 10 -18.34 -12.38 -17.95
C MET A 10 -18.39 -10.85 -18.14
N ALA A 11 -17.68 -10.36 -19.14
CA ALA A 11 -17.81 -8.98 -19.57
C ALA A 11 -19.16 -8.82 -20.26
N VAL A 12 -20.10 -8.12 -19.62
CA VAL A 12 -21.37 -7.73 -20.21
C VAL A 12 -21.11 -6.48 -21.08
N ALA A 13 -21.06 -6.66 -22.38
CA ALA A 13 -21.07 -5.56 -23.33
C ALA A 13 -22.51 -5.00 -23.40
N ALA A 14 -22.75 -3.86 -22.74
CA ALA A 14 -24.00 -3.12 -22.92
C ALA A 14 -23.96 -2.35 -24.24
N VAL A 15 -24.67 -2.85 -25.24
CA VAL A 15 -24.92 -2.12 -26.48
C VAL A 15 -26.05 -1.14 -26.22
N ALA A 16 -25.73 0.11 -25.96
CA ALA A 16 -26.72 1.20 -25.93
C ALA A 16 -26.92 1.72 -27.35
N GLY A 17 -27.96 1.24 -28.01
CA GLY A 17 -28.43 1.80 -29.30
C GLY A 17 -29.14 3.13 -29.06
N LEU A 18 -28.49 4.26 -29.39
CA LEU A 18 -29.17 5.55 -29.50
C LEU A 18 -29.83 5.63 -30.88
N THR A 19 -31.14 5.46 -30.92
CA THR A 19 -31.95 5.78 -32.11
C THR A 19 -32.28 7.27 -32.06
N LEU A 20 -31.65 8.05 -32.90
CA LEU A 20 -32.05 9.43 -33.17
C LEU A 20 -33.20 9.40 -34.17
N ALA A 21 -34.38 9.74 -33.72
CA ALA A 21 -35.53 9.96 -34.58
C ALA A 21 -35.29 11.27 -35.36
N SER A 22 -34.96 11.13 -36.66
CA SER A 22 -34.88 12.25 -37.58
C SER A 22 -36.23 12.50 -38.20
N CYS A 23 -36.70 13.77 -38.14
CA CYS A 23 -37.91 14.22 -38.81
C CYS A 23 -37.78 14.01 -40.33
N LYS A 24 -38.76 13.31 -40.92
CA LYS A 24 -38.89 13.12 -42.34
C LYS A 24 -39.12 14.48 -43.01
N LYS A 25 -38.24 14.84 -43.93
CA LYS A 25 -38.53 15.68 -45.08
C LYS A 25 -38.34 14.79 -46.32
N ASP A 26 -39.44 14.66 -47.06
CA ASP A 26 -39.60 13.77 -48.21
C ASP A 26 -38.80 14.35 -49.39
N ASP A 27 -37.55 13.87 -49.59
CA ASP A 27 -36.85 14.00 -50.82
C ASP A 27 -36.13 12.67 -51.08
N GLY A 28 -36.47 12.00 -52.16
CA GLY A 28 -36.16 10.61 -52.54
C GLY A 28 -34.68 10.17 -52.56
N MET A 29 -33.89 10.55 -51.57
CA MET A 29 -32.58 10.00 -51.33
C MET A 29 -32.70 8.81 -50.37
N LYS A 30 -32.29 7.64 -50.84
CA LYS A 30 -32.08 6.48 -49.98
C LYS A 30 -30.99 6.84 -48.96
N HIS A 31 -31.39 7.19 -47.71
CA HIS A 31 -30.47 7.26 -46.61
C HIS A 31 -29.95 5.85 -46.34
N VAL A 32 -28.69 5.63 -46.68
CA VAL A 32 -27.95 4.48 -46.19
C VAL A 32 -27.62 4.80 -44.73
N GLU A 33 -28.29 4.12 -43.79
CA GLU A 33 -27.91 4.19 -42.38
C GLU A 33 -26.51 3.60 -42.23
N GLU A 34 -25.52 4.46 -42.08
CA GLU A 34 -24.15 4.05 -41.78
C GLU A 34 -24.06 3.69 -40.29
N GLN A 35 -24.13 2.41 -40.01
CA GLN A 35 -23.99 1.90 -38.67
C GLN A 35 -22.52 2.01 -38.22
N ARG A 36 -22.22 2.89 -37.28
CA ARG A 36 -20.88 3.04 -36.67
C ARG A 36 -20.81 2.32 -35.37
N THR A 37 -19.86 1.41 -35.24
CA THR A 37 -19.59 0.67 -34.00
C THR A 37 -18.34 1.26 -33.34
N PHE A 38 -18.46 1.57 -32.05
CA PHE A 38 -17.35 1.95 -31.20
C PHE A 38 -17.02 0.80 -30.27
N SER A 39 -15.75 0.46 -30.14
CA SER A 39 -15.26 -0.45 -29.13
C SER A 39 -14.43 0.34 -28.09
N VAL A 40 -14.68 0.07 -26.82
CA VAL A 40 -13.89 0.63 -25.71
C VAL A 40 -13.18 -0.53 -25.01
N GLU A 41 -11.87 -0.48 -25.02
CA GLU A 41 -11.03 -1.46 -24.35
C GLU A 41 -10.33 -0.80 -23.17
N ASN A 42 -10.36 -1.47 -22.00
CA ASN A 42 -9.58 -1.04 -20.85
C ASN A 42 -8.15 -1.58 -21.00
N VAL A 43 -7.23 -0.71 -21.39
CA VAL A 43 -5.80 -1.04 -21.56
C VAL A 43 -4.96 -0.88 -20.30
N MET A 44 -5.59 -0.50 -19.16
CA MET A 44 -4.88 -0.36 -17.89
C MET A 44 -4.51 -1.73 -17.32
N THR A 45 -3.25 -1.88 -16.94
CA THR A 45 -2.83 -3.06 -16.18
C THR A 45 -3.49 -3.02 -14.79
N PRO A 46 -4.25 -4.07 -14.40
CA PRO A 46 -4.87 -4.10 -13.09
C PRO A 46 -3.81 -4.14 -12.01
N LYS A 47 -3.93 -3.24 -11.02
CA LYS A 47 -3.06 -3.22 -9.83
C LYS A 47 -3.78 -3.87 -8.66
N LYS A 48 -3.03 -4.55 -7.78
CA LYS A 48 -3.59 -5.17 -6.59
C LYS A 48 -4.15 -4.08 -5.67
N PHE A 49 -5.37 -4.28 -5.15
CA PHE A 49 -5.99 -3.37 -4.19
C PHE A 49 -5.24 -3.38 -2.85
N VAL A 50 -4.76 -4.55 -2.42
CA VAL A 50 -3.90 -4.72 -1.24
C VAL A 50 -2.61 -5.38 -1.70
N GLN A 51 -1.50 -4.83 -1.30
CA GLN A 51 -0.16 -5.35 -1.57
C GLN A 51 0.55 -5.60 -0.24
N SER A 52 1.22 -6.73 -0.13
CA SER A 52 2.02 -7.08 1.04
C SER A 52 3.36 -7.65 0.60
N GLY A 53 4.35 -7.54 1.47
CA GLY A 53 5.68 -8.07 1.24
C GLY A 53 6.48 -8.13 2.51
N SER A 54 7.67 -8.69 2.42
CA SER A 54 8.66 -8.68 3.49
C SER A 54 9.99 -8.17 2.96
N PHE A 55 10.76 -7.56 3.84
CA PHE A 55 12.13 -7.14 3.55
C PHE A 55 13.06 -7.71 4.61
N LYS A 56 14.34 -7.81 4.27
CA LYS A 56 15.37 -8.34 5.16
C LYS A 56 16.60 -7.46 5.07
N GLY A 57 17.34 -7.36 6.17
CA GLY A 57 18.70 -6.81 6.17
C GLY A 57 19.67 -7.74 5.43
N GLU A 58 20.86 -7.24 5.20
CA GLU A 58 21.98 -8.03 4.65
C GLU A 58 22.68 -8.78 5.79
N GLY A 59 23.32 -9.90 5.43
CA GLY A 59 24.12 -10.69 6.36
C GLY A 59 23.39 -11.90 6.98
N THR A 60 24.02 -12.46 8.02
CA THR A 60 23.49 -13.63 8.74
C THR A 60 23.66 -13.39 10.25
N PRO A 61 22.56 -13.20 10.99
CA PRO A 61 21.16 -13.15 10.55
C PRO A 61 20.83 -11.92 9.69
N PRO A 62 19.78 -11.96 8.86
CA PRO A 62 19.43 -10.87 7.95
C PRO A 62 18.71 -9.74 8.70
N VAL A 63 19.43 -8.99 9.49
CA VAL A 63 18.93 -7.86 10.29
C VAL A 63 19.38 -6.54 9.69
N VAL A 64 18.62 -5.48 9.91
CA VAL A 64 19.00 -4.11 9.55
C VAL A 64 19.83 -3.53 10.68
N MET A 65 21.13 -3.38 10.45
CA MET A 65 22.05 -2.84 11.44
C MET A 65 21.96 -1.31 11.52
N PRO A 66 22.43 -0.67 12.62
CA PRO A 66 22.52 0.78 12.70
C PRO A 66 23.23 1.39 11.48
N GLY A 67 22.62 2.42 10.89
CA GLY A 67 23.06 3.07 9.67
C GLY A 67 22.70 2.36 8.36
N GLN A 68 22.17 1.16 8.41
CA GLN A 68 21.65 0.45 7.24
C GLN A 68 20.18 0.79 6.98
N SER A 69 19.76 0.66 5.72
CA SER A 69 18.38 0.87 5.29
C SER A 69 17.91 -0.25 4.39
N VAL A 70 16.59 -0.41 4.36
CA VAL A 70 15.88 -1.27 3.40
C VAL A 70 14.80 -0.49 2.71
N ASN A 71 14.52 -0.84 1.46
CA ASN A 71 13.52 -0.22 0.62
C ASN A 71 12.44 -1.21 0.26
N PHE A 72 11.19 -0.77 0.34
CA PHE A 72 10.04 -1.53 -0.08
C PHE A 72 9.22 -0.72 -1.09
N ARG A 73 9.04 -1.25 -2.30
CA ARG A 73 8.29 -0.62 -3.38
C ARG A 73 6.91 -1.22 -3.50
N PHE A 74 5.90 -0.36 -3.67
CA PHE A 74 4.51 -0.80 -3.77
C PHE A 74 3.66 0.24 -4.49
N ASN A 75 2.53 -0.22 -5.03
CA ASN A 75 1.54 0.67 -5.61
C ASN A 75 0.41 0.90 -4.60
N ALA A 76 -0.11 2.11 -4.57
CA ALA A 76 -1.25 2.46 -3.74
C ALA A 76 -2.12 3.51 -4.43
N GLY A 77 -3.39 3.54 -4.05
CA GLY A 77 -4.35 4.53 -4.47
C GLY A 77 -4.75 5.47 -3.33
N LYS A 78 -5.53 6.50 -3.65
CA LYS A 78 -6.09 7.43 -2.67
C LYS A 78 -6.91 6.69 -1.62
N GLY A 79 -6.79 7.11 -0.37
CA GLY A 79 -7.47 6.48 0.77
C GLY A 79 -6.76 5.25 1.33
N GLN A 80 -5.65 4.82 0.74
CA GLN A 80 -4.84 3.72 1.27
C GLN A 80 -3.74 4.23 2.21
N SER A 81 -3.34 3.35 3.13
CA SER A 81 -2.23 3.56 4.06
C SER A 81 -1.23 2.42 3.97
N VAL A 82 0.01 2.69 4.39
CA VAL A 82 1.01 1.65 4.57
C VAL A 82 1.14 1.33 6.05
N MET A 83 1.15 0.03 6.36
CA MET A 83 1.44 -0.53 7.67
C MET A 83 2.65 -1.44 7.54
N PHE A 84 3.57 -1.34 8.48
CA PHE A 84 4.68 -2.27 8.59
C PHE A 84 4.98 -2.59 10.05
N VAL A 85 5.68 -3.67 10.27
CA VAL A 85 6.17 -4.10 11.58
C VAL A 85 7.63 -4.50 11.42
N THR A 86 8.48 -4.03 12.34
CA THR A 86 9.87 -4.48 12.43
C THR A 86 10.30 -4.59 13.89
N MET A 87 10.96 -5.71 14.24
CA MET A 87 11.37 -5.95 15.62
C MET A 87 12.48 -5.01 16.05
N TYR A 88 12.45 -4.58 17.30
CA TYR A 88 13.53 -3.83 17.93
C TYR A 88 14.56 -4.79 18.50
N GLY A 89 15.69 -4.95 17.84
CA GLY A 89 16.72 -5.96 18.18
C GLY A 89 17.38 -5.82 19.56
N LYS A 90 17.25 -4.66 20.22
CA LYS A 90 17.77 -4.44 21.59
C LYS A 90 16.74 -4.82 22.68
N SER A 91 15.58 -5.31 22.30
CA SER A 91 14.50 -5.72 23.21
C SER A 91 14.25 -7.22 23.12
N LYS A 92 13.38 -7.74 23.98
CA LYS A 92 12.95 -9.14 23.96
C LYS A 92 11.78 -9.38 23.01
N ASP A 93 10.86 -8.40 22.88
CA ASP A 93 9.69 -8.52 22.02
C ASP A 93 9.08 -7.17 21.58
N TRP A 94 9.79 -6.07 21.76
CA TRP A 94 9.34 -4.77 21.25
C TRP A 94 9.48 -4.69 19.73
N PHE A 95 8.59 -3.91 19.12
CA PHE A 95 8.59 -3.71 17.69
C PHE A 95 8.19 -2.27 17.31
N PHE A 96 8.65 -1.84 16.16
CA PHE A 96 8.24 -0.58 15.56
C PHE A 96 7.07 -0.83 14.59
N ALA A 97 6.07 0.03 14.66
CA ALA A 97 4.98 0.09 13.72
C ALA A 97 4.33 1.48 13.77
N PRO A 98 3.73 1.97 12.68
CA PRO A 98 2.83 3.11 12.79
C PRO A 98 1.58 2.73 13.59
N ALA A 99 0.92 3.73 14.20
CA ALA A 99 -0.39 3.51 14.79
C ALA A 99 -1.44 3.19 13.71
N ASN A 100 -2.52 2.51 14.11
CA ASN A 100 -3.63 2.24 13.20
C ASN A 100 -4.29 3.57 12.77
N PRO A 101 -4.62 3.78 11.50
CA PRO A 101 -4.67 2.84 10.37
C PRO A 101 -3.38 2.72 9.54
N GLY A 102 -2.25 3.20 10.02
CA GLY A 102 -0.99 3.26 9.29
C GLY A 102 -0.70 4.67 8.76
N ILE A 103 0.36 4.80 7.97
CA ILE A 103 0.76 6.07 7.34
C ILE A 103 -0.07 6.28 6.09
N MET A 104 -0.87 7.33 6.06
CA MET A 104 -1.66 7.69 4.89
C MET A 104 -0.74 8.03 3.71
N LEU A 105 -1.04 7.50 2.54
CA LEU A 105 -0.20 7.63 1.35
C LEU A 105 -0.58 8.83 0.46
N PHE A 106 -1.78 9.35 0.64
CA PHE A 106 -2.25 10.56 -0.02
C PHE A 106 -2.94 11.48 1.00
N ASP A 107 -2.78 12.77 0.82
CA ASP A 107 -3.49 13.76 1.60
C ASP A 107 -4.98 13.87 1.18
N SER A 108 -5.74 14.72 1.88
CA SER A 108 -7.15 14.96 1.58
C SER A 108 -7.40 15.59 0.20
N LYS A 109 -6.40 16.19 -0.41
CA LYS A 109 -6.45 16.75 -1.77
C LYS A 109 -6.00 15.75 -2.83
N GLY A 110 -5.57 14.56 -2.42
CA GLY A 110 -5.11 13.50 -3.30
C GLY A 110 -3.68 13.68 -3.79
N LYS A 111 -2.87 14.51 -3.11
CA LYS A 111 -1.45 14.62 -3.35
C LYS A 111 -0.72 13.50 -2.60
N ALA A 112 0.26 12.86 -3.24
CA ALA A 112 1.08 11.84 -2.62
C ALA A 112 1.87 12.40 -1.43
N MET A 113 1.87 11.66 -0.33
CA MET A 113 2.68 11.96 0.86
C MET A 113 4.12 11.51 0.61
N THR A 114 5.06 12.41 0.82
CA THR A 114 6.50 12.16 0.62
C THR A 114 7.32 12.82 1.72
N GLY A 115 8.56 12.36 1.88
CA GLY A 115 9.49 12.90 2.87
C GLY A 115 9.55 12.06 4.15
N ASP A 116 10.03 12.67 5.23
CA ASP A 116 10.20 12.02 6.53
C ASP A 116 8.85 11.82 7.23
N VAL A 117 8.52 10.57 7.54
CA VAL A 117 7.32 10.15 8.27
C VAL A 117 7.66 9.46 9.59
N SER A 118 8.89 9.60 10.06
CA SER A 118 9.39 8.94 11.28
C SER A 118 8.57 9.27 12.52
N SER A 119 8.00 10.48 12.60
CA SER A 119 7.14 10.92 13.71
C SER A 119 5.83 10.11 13.83
N GLN A 120 5.43 9.39 12.79
CA GLN A 120 4.25 8.52 12.80
C GLN A 120 4.56 7.11 13.31
N ILE A 121 5.84 6.81 13.56
CA ILE A 121 6.26 5.51 14.06
C ILE A 121 6.20 5.48 15.58
N LYS A 122 5.74 4.37 16.10
CA LYS A 122 5.65 4.08 17.52
C LYS A 122 6.49 2.86 17.85
N LEU A 123 6.94 2.78 19.09
CA LEU A 123 7.51 1.58 19.67
C LEU A 123 6.44 0.88 20.51
N TRP A 124 6.23 -0.39 20.24
CA TRP A 124 5.20 -1.21 20.86
C TRP A 124 5.82 -2.35 21.62
N ASP A 125 5.27 -2.65 22.80
CA ASP A 125 5.51 -3.87 23.53
C ASP A 125 4.51 -4.93 23.06
N ASN A 126 5.02 -6.07 22.59
CA ASN A 126 4.17 -7.17 22.11
C ASN A 126 3.49 -7.94 23.26
N GLY A 127 3.97 -7.77 24.48
CA GLY A 127 3.40 -8.38 25.69
C GLY A 127 3.59 -9.90 25.77
N THR A 128 4.52 -10.46 25.00
CA THR A 128 4.81 -11.91 25.00
C THR A 128 6.01 -12.28 25.85
N LYS A 129 6.85 -11.28 26.17
CA LYS A 129 8.04 -11.45 27.01
C LYS A 129 8.30 -10.23 27.87
N ASP A 130 8.68 -10.47 29.11
CA ASP A 130 9.23 -9.42 29.95
C ASP A 130 10.57 -8.93 29.37
N ASN A 131 10.68 -7.63 29.15
CA ASN A 131 11.85 -7.05 28.50
C ASN A 131 13.11 -6.99 29.38
N MET A 132 12.98 -7.14 30.71
CA MET A 132 14.10 -7.22 31.63
C MET A 132 14.59 -8.66 31.82
N THR A 133 13.67 -9.56 32.12
CA THR A 133 13.99 -10.96 32.44
C THR A 133 14.00 -11.86 31.20
N GLY A 134 13.18 -11.55 30.21
CA GLY A 134 12.95 -12.39 29.03
C GLY A 134 12.00 -13.56 29.28
N GLU A 135 11.36 -13.60 30.45
CA GLU A 135 10.36 -14.61 30.78
C GLU A 135 9.10 -14.42 29.94
N ALA A 136 8.38 -15.50 29.69
CA ALA A 136 7.14 -15.48 28.92
C ALA A 136 6.06 -14.69 29.66
N GLU A 137 5.38 -13.81 28.97
CA GLU A 137 4.26 -13.02 29.45
C GLU A 137 3.02 -13.21 28.55
N SER A 138 1.87 -12.76 29.05
CA SER A 138 0.63 -12.68 28.26
C SER A 138 -0.09 -11.39 28.62
N LYS A 139 0.35 -10.29 27.99
CA LYS A 139 -0.18 -8.94 28.18
C LYS A 139 -0.71 -8.41 26.83
N PRO A 140 -1.66 -7.46 26.84
CA PRO A 140 -2.04 -6.75 25.62
C PRO A 140 -0.86 -6.00 25.00
N ILE A 141 -0.88 -5.83 23.68
CA ILE A 141 0.06 -4.95 22.99
C ILE A 141 -0.16 -3.51 23.47
N THR A 142 0.91 -2.85 23.91
CA THR A 142 0.86 -1.48 24.42
C THR A 142 1.97 -0.62 23.82
N GLU A 143 1.73 0.69 23.70
CA GLU A 143 2.76 1.63 23.29
C GLU A 143 3.78 1.80 24.43
N VAL A 144 5.06 1.71 24.09
CA VAL A 144 6.16 1.97 25.03
C VAL A 144 6.28 3.47 25.25
N SER A 145 5.96 3.94 26.45
CA SER A 145 5.99 5.37 26.78
C SER A 145 7.42 5.90 26.98
N GLY A 146 7.61 7.20 26.74
CA GLY A 146 8.87 7.89 27.01
C GLY A 146 9.98 7.62 25.97
N VAL A 147 9.69 6.92 24.89
CA VAL A 147 10.62 6.66 23.79
C VAL A 147 10.15 7.35 22.52
N ASP A 148 10.99 8.19 21.95
CA ASP A 148 10.76 8.72 20.59
C ASP A 148 11.26 7.69 19.56
N ALA A 149 10.33 6.89 19.06
CA ALA A 149 10.63 5.86 18.08
C ALA A 149 11.27 6.41 16.79
N GLY A 150 10.94 7.65 16.40
CA GLY A 150 11.52 8.34 15.25
C GLY A 150 12.99 8.70 15.39
N MET A 151 13.51 8.70 16.62
CA MET A 151 14.95 8.83 16.87
C MET A 151 15.71 7.52 16.67
N LEU A 152 15.04 6.40 16.79
CA LEU A 152 15.63 5.05 16.66
C LEU A 152 15.44 4.48 15.25
N LEU A 153 14.34 4.83 14.59
CA LEU A 153 13.99 4.33 13.27
C LEU A 153 13.56 5.49 12.36
N LYS A 154 14.37 5.77 11.35
CA LYS A 154 14.04 6.76 10.32
C LYS A 154 13.23 6.12 9.22
N VAL A 155 12.10 6.73 8.89
CA VAL A 155 11.19 6.24 7.86
C VAL A 155 10.86 7.36 6.89
N THR A 156 11.10 7.12 5.61
CA THR A 156 10.80 8.08 4.56
C THR A 156 9.94 7.47 3.47
N LEU A 157 9.11 8.29 2.86
CA LEU A 157 8.32 7.94 1.68
C LEU A 157 8.79 8.75 0.48
N SER A 158 8.90 8.10 -0.67
CA SER A 158 8.99 8.76 -1.97
C SER A 158 7.91 8.22 -2.90
N TYR A 159 7.57 8.99 -3.92
CA TYR A 159 6.53 8.64 -4.88
C TYR A 159 7.00 8.97 -6.30
N GLU A 160 6.92 7.97 -7.18
CA GLU A 160 7.18 8.09 -8.61
C GLU A 160 5.85 8.18 -9.36
N GLU A 161 5.55 9.35 -9.92
CA GLU A 161 4.24 9.64 -10.51
C GLU A 161 3.98 8.81 -11.78
N THR A 162 4.99 8.66 -12.64
CA THR A 162 4.87 7.90 -13.90
C THR A 162 4.60 6.42 -13.67
N ALA A 163 5.22 5.84 -12.66
CA ALA A 163 5.00 4.45 -12.25
C ALA A 163 3.83 4.29 -11.29
N SER A 164 3.32 5.39 -10.70
CA SER A 164 2.37 5.36 -9.57
C SER A 164 2.85 4.45 -8.45
N GLU A 165 4.15 4.54 -8.13
CA GLU A 165 4.83 3.67 -7.18
C GLU A 165 5.37 4.47 -6.00
N PHE A 166 5.09 3.98 -4.79
CA PHE A 166 5.72 4.44 -3.56
C PHE A 166 6.97 3.62 -3.25
N THR A 167 7.96 4.27 -2.68
CA THR A 167 9.06 3.60 -2.00
C THR A 167 9.06 3.99 -0.53
N LEU A 168 8.89 3.01 0.35
CA LEU A 168 9.10 3.15 1.79
C LEU A 168 10.54 2.77 2.10
N THR A 169 11.30 3.70 2.65
CA THR A 169 12.67 3.47 3.13
C THR A 169 12.65 3.44 4.64
N ILE A 170 13.14 2.35 5.22
CA ILE A 170 13.30 2.19 6.66
C ILE A 170 14.79 2.10 6.96
N MET A 171 15.29 3.00 7.80
CA MET A 171 16.69 3.06 8.20
C MET A 171 16.78 2.96 9.73
N HIS A 172 17.59 2.03 10.22
CA HIS A 172 17.96 2.00 11.63
C HIS A 172 18.87 3.19 11.90
N ALA A 173 18.47 4.10 12.79
CA ALA A 173 19.31 5.23 13.15
C ALA A 173 20.61 4.74 13.77
N SER A 174 21.72 5.36 13.36
CA SER A 174 22.99 5.15 14.05
C SER A 174 22.85 5.71 15.46
N THR A 175 22.95 4.88 16.47
CA THR A 175 23.09 5.38 17.85
C THR A 175 24.39 6.19 17.93
N VAL A 176 24.28 7.47 18.17
CA VAL A 176 25.38 8.34 18.59
C VAL A 176 25.87 7.87 19.96
#